data_22a42fdc797b9a5b87f73863dd28b530
#
_entry.id   22a42fdc797b9a5b87f73863dd28b530
#
_cell.length_a   1.000
_cell.length_b   1.000
_cell.length_c   1.000
_cell.angle_alpha   90.00
_cell.angle_beta   90.00
_cell.angle_gamma   90.00
#
_symmetry.space_group_name_H-M   'P 1'
#
loop_
_entity.id
_entity.type
_entity.pdbx_description
1 polymer ?
#
loop_
_entity_poly.entity_id
_entity_poly.type
_entity_poly.pdbx_seq_one_letter_code
_entity_poly.pdbx_strand_id
1 'polypeptide(L)'
;MKLNSILLVFTLAILFNSCFKQTKTSKELFNGIDLDGWIIYGTEKWYVSDGELICESGADKQYGYLGTEDYYKNFLLNLEFKQEANGNSGVFFRSTIDGTKISGWQVEVAPPNNHTGGIYESYGRGWLIKPDNEKDKHLKMGEWNKLTIKAYNDNVTTWLNGYEMINIDDEMIGEGEGRIALQIHDGGGIKVKWRNLSITNLN
;
A
#
# COMPACT_ATOMS: atom_id res chain seq x y z
N MET A 1 39.23 24.37 71.10
CA MET A 1 39.31 23.85 69.68
C MET A 1 37.97 23.27 69.27
N LYS A 2 37.22 23.94 68.39
CA LYS A 2 35.94 23.49 67.91
C LYS A 2 36.16 22.90 66.50
N LEU A 3 35.92 21.63 66.38
CA LEU A 3 35.99 20.93 65.08
C LEU A 3 34.67 21.16 64.31
N ASN A 4 34.73 21.88 63.16
CA ASN A 4 33.58 22.02 62.25
C ASN A 4 33.57 20.84 61.28
N SER A 5 32.54 20.02 61.42
CA SER A 5 32.25 18.94 60.44
C SER A 5 31.50 19.54 59.23
N ILE A 6 32.14 19.53 58.08
CA ILE A 6 31.51 19.89 56.78
C ILE A 6 30.82 18.65 56.29
N LEU A 7 29.48 18.70 56.24
CA LEU A 7 28.63 17.65 55.62
C LEU A 7 28.57 17.89 54.13
N LEU A 8 29.21 17.03 53.34
CA LEU A 8 29.20 17.07 51.87
C LEU A 8 27.96 16.30 51.38
N VAL A 9 26.94 17.03 50.91
CA VAL A 9 25.74 16.44 50.33
C VAL A 9 26.02 16.15 48.84
N PHE A 10 26.17 14.87 48.50
CA PHE A 10 26.20 14.42 47.09
C PHE A 10 24.79 14.31 46.55
N THR A 11 24.36 15.25 45.71
CA THR A 11 23.13 15.15 44.93
C THR A 11 23.37 14.27 43.71
N LEU A 12 22.85 13.05 43.77
CA LEU A 12 22.87 12.11 42.64
C LEU A 12 21.77 12.53 41.65
N ALA A 13 22.13 13.16 40.53
CA ALA A 13 21.20 13.50 39.46
C ALA A 13 20.94 12.22 38.64
N ILE A 14 19.79 11.61 38.86
CA ILE A 14 19.30 10.48 38.05
C ILE A 14 18.76 11.06 36.75
N LEU A 15 19.54 10.95 35.68
CA LEU A 15 19.09 11.25 34.31
C LEU A 15 18.13 10.14 33.86
N PHE A 16 16.84 10.40 33.93
CA PHE A 16 15.83 9.57 33.24
C PHE A 16 15.96 9.80 31.75
N ASN A 17 16.68 8.90 31.06
CA ASN A 17 16.58 8.76 29.61
C ASN A 17 15.20 8.14 29.29
N SER A 18 14.17 8.97 29.15
CA SER A 18 12.92 8.54 28.58
C SER A 18 13.13 8.28 27.09
N CYS A 19 13.30 7.03 26.72
CA CYS A 19 13.25 6.60 25.32
C CYS A 19 11.82 6.85 24.84
N PHE A 20 11.58 7.99 24.20
CA PHE A 20 10.36 8.25 23.48
C PHE A 20 10.32 7.27 22.30
N LYS A 21 9.63 6.16 22.45
CA LYS A 21 9.19 5.35 21.30
C LYS A 21 8.26 6.25 20.48
N GLN A 22 8.77 6.77 19.37
CA GLN A 22 7.94 7.47 18.39
C GLN A 22 6.92 6.45 17.88
N THR A 23 5.67 6.59 18.33
CA THR A 23 4.56 5.78 17.83
C THR A 23 4.34 6.19 16.37
N LYS A 24 4.65 5.29 15.45
CA LYS A 24 4.36 5.50 14.03
C LYS A 24 2.86 5.62 13.88
N THR A 25 2.38 6.81 13.51
CA THR A 25 0.96 7.08 13.35
C THR A 25 0.51 6.58 11.97
N SER A 26 -0.52 5.75 11.94
CA SER A 26 -1.19 5.37 10.71
C SER A 26 -2.08 6.52 10.23
N LYS A 27 -2.07 6.81 8.94
CA LYS A 27 -2.96 7.76 8.26
C LYS A 27 -3.97 6.97 7.44
N GLU A 28 -5.25 7.27 7.62
CA GLU A 28 -6.28 6.75 6.73
C GLU A 28 -6.16 7.43 5.37
N LEU A 29 -6.09 6.63 4.30
CA LEU A 29 -6.06 7.10 2.92
C LEU A 29 -7.46 7.24 2.33
N PHE A 30 -8.45 6.56 2.88
CA PHE A 30 -9.83 6.61 2.45
C PHE A 30 -10.75 6.85 3.64
N ASN A 31 -11.56 7.89 3.56
CA ASN A 31 -12.41 8.36 4.66
C ASN A 31 -13.80 7.67 4.71
N GLY A 32 -14.13 6.81 3.73
CA GLY A 32 -15.42 6.13 3.63
C GLY A 32 -16.58 7.01 3.12
N ILE A 33 -16.32 8.26 2.74
CA ILE A 33 -17.34 9.24 2.38
C ILE A 33 -17.22 9.70 0.93
N ASP A 34 -16.01 10.06 0.52
CA ASP A 34 -15.71 10.63 -0.80
C ASP A 34 -14.26 10.29 -1.24
N LEU A 35 -13.82 10.90 -2.33
CA LEU A 35 -12.49 10.70 -2.91
C LEU A 35 -11.51 11.83 -2.53
N ASP A 36 -11.72 12.52 -1.41
CA ASP A 36 -10.80 13.54 -0.93
C ASP A 36 -9.39 12.93 -0.72
N GLY A 37 -8.34 13.62 -1.21
CA GLY A 37 -6.96 13.13 -1.22
C GLY A 37 -6.62 12.17 -2.37
N TRP A 38 -7.55 11.98 -3.34
CA TRP A 38 -7.36 11.12 -4.50
C TRP A 38 -7.60 11.86 -5.83
N ILE A 39 -6.90 11.45 -6.87
CA ILE A 39 -7.02 11.99 -8.24
C ILE A 39 -7.41 10.85 -9.17
N ILE A 40 -8.47 11.05 -9.96
CA ILE A 40 -8.90 10.11 -11.00
C ILE A 40 -8.09 10.35 -12.27
N TYR A 41 -7.56 9.28 -12.85
CA TYR A 41 -6.87 9.24 -14.13
C TYR A 41 -7.57 8.28 -15.08
N GLY A 42 -7.99 8.76 -16.23
CA GLY A 42 -8.76 8.01 -17.22
C GLY A 42 -10.27 8.25 -17.08
N THR A 43 -11.04 7.37 -17.72
CA THR A 43 -12.49 7.48 -17.90
C THR A 43 -13.28 6.41 -17.14
N GLU A 44 -12.54 5.53 -16.46
CA GLU A 44 -13.10 4.47 -15.63
C GLU A 44 -13.82 5.04 -14.42
N LYS A 45 -14.79 4.28 -13.89
CA LYS A 45 -15.66 4.77 -12.83
C LYS A 45 -15.04 4.53 -11.46
N TRP A 46 -14.92 5.60 -10.70
CA TRP A 46 -14.52 5.60 -9.30
C TRP A 46 -15.56 6.34 -8.47
N TYR A 47 -16.13 5.68 -7.48
CA TYR A 47 -17.17 6.28 -6.63
C TYR A 47 -17.23 5.62 -5.27
N VAL A 48 -17.94 6.26 -4.33
CA VAL A 48 -18.15 5.75 -2.98
C VAL A 48 -19.61 5.37 -2.81
N SER A 49 -19.88 4.18 -2.26
CA SER A 49 -21.20 3.74 -1.84
C SER A 49 -21.08 2.86 -0.61
N ASP A 50 -21.94 3.12 0.37
CA ASP A 50 -22.02 2.35 1.63
C ASP A 50 -20.69 2.26 2.39
N GLY A 51 -19.88 3.33 2.34
CA GLY A 51 -18.56 3.38 2.98
C GLY A 51 -17.47 2.60 2.24
N GLU A 52 -17.75 2.11 1.04
CA GLU A 52 -16.81 1.37 0.19
C GLU A 52 -16.42 2.21 -1.02
N LEU A 53 -15.13 2.22 -1.35
CA LEU A 53 -14.61 2.76 -2.58
C LEU A 53 -14.78 1.71 -3.68
N ILE A 54 -15.45 2.07 -4.77
CA ILE A 54 -15.80 1.14 -5.84
C ILE A 54 -15.14 1.58 -7.13
N CYS A 55 -14.52 0.63 -7.83
CA CYS A 55 -14.10 0.82 -9.19
C CYS A 55 -14.84 -0.11 -10.15
N GLU A 56 -15.26 0.43 -11.29
CA GLU A 56 -15.92 -0.30 -12.37
C GLU A 56 -15.37 0.14 -13.72
N SER A 57 -15.24 -0.81 -14.63
CA SER A 57 -14.89 -0.50 -16.03
C SER A 57 -15.86 0.49 -16.64
N GLY A 58 -15.34 1.52 -17.27
CA GLY A 58 -16.08 2.48 -18.06
C GLY A 58 -16.53 1.95 -19.40
N ALA A 59 -17.16 2.80 -20.20
CA ALA A 59 -17.71 2.43 -21.50
C ALA A 59 -16.64 2.14 -22.56
N ASP A 60 -15.49 2.83 -22.47
CA ASP A 60 -14.36 2.69 -23.39
C ASP A 60 -13.41 1.53 -23.02
N LYS A 61 -13.59 0.94 -21.83
CA LYS A 61 -12.85 -0.23 -21.35
C LYS A 61 -11.34 -0.05 -21.39
N GLN A 62 -10.86 1.16 -21.12
CA GLN A 62 -9.44 1.50 -21.08
C GLN A 62 -8.84 1.28 -19.69
N TYR A 63 -7.55 1.56 -19.56
CA TYR A 63 -6.92 1.65 -18.25
C TYR A 63 -7.41 2.88 -17.50
N GLY A 64 -7.61 2.73 -16.19
CA GLY A 64 -7.91 3.82 -15.28
C GLY A 64 -7.23 3.65 -13.94
N TYR A 65 -6.91 4.77 -13.30
CA TYR A 65 -6.25 4.77 -12.02
C TYR A 65 -6.88 5.77 -11.07
N LEU A 66 -6.84 5.43 -9.79
CA LEU A 66 -7.13 6.35 -8.69
C LEU A 66 -5.85 6.50 -7.87
N GLY A 67 -5.15 7.62 -8.03
CA GLY A 67 -3.85 7.90 -7.39
C GLY A 67 -4.00 8.83 -6.19
N THR A 68 -3.22 8.61 -5.13
CA THR A 68 -3.14 9.54 -4.00
C THR A 68 -2.57 10.90 -4.43
N GLU A 69 -2.99 12.00 -3.80
CA GLU A 69 -2.34 13.31 -3.98
C GLU A 69 -0.92 13.32 -3.43
N ASP A 70 -0.72 12.64 -2.30
CA ASP A 70 0.57 12.53 -1.61
C ASP A 70 1.48 11.47 -2.26
N TYR A 71 2.80 11.61 -1.99
CA TYR A 71 3.86 10.70 -2.42
C TYR A 71 4.41 9.91 -1.22
N TYR A 72 4.81 8.67 -1.46
CA TYR A 72 5.29 7.75 -0.45
C TYR A 72 6.56 7.04 -0.90
N LYS A 73 7.53 6.91 0.00
CA LYS A 73 8.79 6.19 -0.22
C LYS A 73 8.85 4.91 0.62
N ASN A 74 8.94 5.06 1.93
CA ASN A 74 8.99 3.93 2.87
C ASN A 74 7.69 3.86 3.66
N PHE A 75 6.96 2.76 3.54
CA PHE A 75 5.63 2.65 4.14
C PHE A 75 5.22 1.22 4.47
N LEU A 76 4.21 1.11 5.33
CA LEU A 76 3.36 -0.05 5.51
C LEU A 76 1.94 0.36 5.09
N LEU A 77 1.45 -0.18 4.00
CA LEU A 77 0.10 0.01 3.48
C LEU A 77 -0.76 -1.19 3.86
N ASN A 78 -1.92 -0.94 4.45
CA ASN A 78 -2.95 -1.94 4.68
C ASN A 78 -4.19 -1.53 3.94
N LEU A 79 -4.86 -2.48 3.33
CA LEU A 79 -6.14 -2.29 2.67
C LEU A 79 -6.93 -3.59 2.59
N GLU A 80 -8.21 -3.48 2.34
CA GLU A 80 -9.05 -4.62 2.01
C GLU A 80 -9.66 -4.43 0.63
N PHE A 81 -9.71 -5.53 -0.14
CA PHE A 81 -10.35 -5.54 -1.45
C PHE A 81 -11.32 -6.71 -1.60
N LYS A 82 -12.32 -6.52 -2.46
CA LYS A 82 -13.28 -7.55 -2.87
C LYS A 82 -13.53 -7.45 -4.36
N GLN A 83 -13.16 -8.50 -5.08
CA GLN A 83 -13.42 -8.61 -6.51
C GLN A 83 -14.83 -9.16 -6.73
N GLU A 84 -15.72 -8.37 -7.34
CA GLU A 84 -17.10 -8.77 -7.65
C GLU A 84 -17.25 -9.31 -9.07
N ALA A 85 -16.25 -9.07 -9.92
CA ALA A 85 -16.18 -9.59 -11.28
C ALA A 85 -14.77 -10.07 -11.59
N ASN A 86 -14.62 -10.92 -12.60
CA ASN A 86 -13.35 -11.46 -13.07
C ASN A 86 -12.50 -10.37 -13.74
N GLY A 87 -12.13 -9.36 -12.97
CA GLY A 87 -11.34 -8.29 -13.47
C GLY A 87 -9.94 -8.24 -12.87
N ASN A 88 -8.99 -7.81 -13.68
CA ASN A 88 -7.64 -7.51 -13.26
C ASN A 88 -7.60 -6.09 -12.69
N SER A 89 -6.97 -5.96 -11.53
CA SER A 89 -6.73 -4.72 -10.82
C SER A 89 -5.33 -4.75 -10.21
N GLY A 90 -4.99 -3.78 -9.39
CA GLY A 90 -3.70 -3.75 -8.71
C GLY A 90 -3.54 -2.54 -7.82
N VAL A 91 -2.50 -2.60 -6.99
CA VAL A 91 -2.09 -1.50 -6.13
C VAL A 91 -0.69 -1.07 -6.54
N PHE A 92 -0.60 0.05 -7.23
CA PHE A 92 0.68 0.67 -7.58
C PHE A 92 1.28 1.38 -6.38
N PHE A 93 2.59 1.39 -6.31
CA PHE A 93 3.35 2.12 -5.31
C PHE A 93 4.59 2.75 -5.92
N ARG A 94 5.07 3.84 -5.31
CA ARG A 94 6.18 4.65 -5.81
C ARG A 94 6.00 4.98 -7.30
N SER A 95 4.75 5.26 -7.69
CA SER A 95 4.34 5.38 -9.08
C SER A 95 4.24 6.83 -9.56
N THR A 96 4.43 7.01 -10.87
CA THR A 96 4.18 8.26 -11.59
C THR A 96 3.09 8.01 -12.63
N ILE A 97 2.10 8.92 -12.71
CA ILE A 97 0.95 8.78 -13.59
C ILE A 97 0.91 9.98 -14.53
N ASP A 98 0.83 9.71 -15.84
CA ASP A 98 0.64 10.68 -16.90
C ASP A 98 -0.52 10.24 -17.81
N GLY A 99 -1.67 10.90 -17.69
CA GLY A 99 -2.91 10.44 -18.31
C GLY A 99 -3.30 9.04 -17.86
N THR A 100 -3.33 8.07 -18.78
CA THR A 100 -3.59 6.66 -18.50
C THR A 100 -2.32 5.80 -18.57
N LYS A 101 -1.14 6.42 -18.50
CA LYS A 101 0.14 5.73 -18.39
C LYS A 101 0.64 5.82 -16.96
N ILE A 102 0.90 4.68 -16.35
CA ILE A 102 1.46 4.59 -15.01
C ILE A 102 2.79 3.84 -15.07
N SER A 103 3.86 4.45 -14.58
CA SER A 103 5.15 3.81 -14.36
C SER A 103 5.38 3.61 -12.87
N GLY A 104 6.16 2.61 -12.52
CA GLY A 104 6.42 2.18 -11.14
C GLY A 104 6.03 0.72 -10.94
N TRP A 105 5.80 0.34 -9.71
CA TRP A 105 5.63 -1.07 -9.32
C TRP A 105 4.20 -1.33 -8.85
N GLN A 106 3.65 -2.44 -9.32
CA GLN A 106 2.29 -2.88 -8.99
C GLN A 106 2.36 -4.15 -8.14
N VAL A 107 1.63 -4.14 -7.03
CA VAL A 107 1.19 -5.38 -6.39
C VAL A 107 -0.07 -5.84 -7.09
N GLU A 108 -0.02 -7.01 -7.68
CA GLU A 108 -1.12 -7.57 -8.47
C GLU A 108 -2.34 -7.89 -7.61
N VAL A 109 -3.53 -7.56 -8.11
CA VAL A 109 -4.85 -7.98 -7.59
C VAL A 109 -5.66 -8.52 -8.75
N ALA A 110 -5.61 -9.82 -8.96
CA ALA A 110 -6.19 -10.49 -10.11
C ALA A 110 -7.04 -11.70 -9.69
N PRO A 111 -7.85 -12.27 -10.60
CA PRO A 111 -8.56 -13.50 -10.34
C PRO A 111 -7.61 -14.68 -10.04
N PRO A 112 -8.11 -15.80 -9.49
CA PRO A 112 -7.31 -16.97 -9.20
C PRO A 112 -6.39 -17.38 -10.35
N ASN A 113 -5.18 -17.85 -10.03
CA ASN A 113 -4.11 -18.25 -10.97
C ASN A 113 -3.47 -17.08 -11.75
N ASN A 114 -3.64 -15.84 -11.30
CA ASN A 114 -3.07 -14.66 -11.95
C ASN A 114 -2.15 -13.85 -11.02
N HIS A 115 -1.48 -14.53 -10.07
CA HIS A 115 -0.36 -14.02 -9.29
C HIS A 115 -0.67 -12.87 -8.32
N THR A 116 -1.89 -12.81 -7.74
CA THR A 116 -2.24 -11.82 -6.71
C THR A 116 -1.16 -11.76 -5.61
N GLY A 117 -0.68 -10.56 -5.31
CA GLY A 117 0.40 -10.31 -4.35
C GLY A 117 1.81 -10.30 -4.97
N GLY A 118 1.98 -10.65 -6.26
CA GLY A 118 3.24 -10.52 -6.98
C GLY A 118 3.57 -9.08 -7.37
N ILE A 119 4.81 -8.83 -7.80
CA ILE A 119 5.26 -7.51 -8.23
C ILE A 119 5.51 -7.47 -9.73
N TYR A 120 4.86 -6.51 -10.37
CA TYR A 120 5.03 -6.17 -11.78
C TYR A 120 5.57 -4.74 -11.92
N GLU A 121 6.58 -4.52 -12.76
CA GLU A 121 7.09 -3.18 -13.10
C GLU A 121 6.45 -2.71 -14.41
N SER A 122 5.60 -1.70 -14.32
CA SER A 122 4.88 -1.14 -15.47
C SER A 122 5.79 -0.25 -16.32
N TYR A 123 5.76 -0.43 -17.63
CA TYR A 123 6.66 0.20 -18.61
C TYR A 123 8.15 0.00 -18.32
N GLY A 124 8.51 -1.06 -17.57
CA GLY A 124 9.88 -1.42 -17.23
C GLY A 124 10.16 -2.89 -17.51
N ARG A 125 10.66 -3.61 -16.50
CA ARG A 125 11.13 -5.00 -16.60
C ARG A 125 10.00 -6.06 -16.62
N GLY A 126 8.73 -5.65 -16.42
CA GLY A 126 7.61 -6.59 -16.34
C GLY A 126 7.55 -7.30 -14.98
N TRP A 127 7.29 -8.60 -14.97
CA TRP A 127 7.23 -9.39 -13.74
C TRP A 127 8.61 -9.47 -13.06
N LEU A 128 8.71 -8.92 -11.85
CA LEU A 128 9.90 -9.03 -11.03
C LEU A 128 9.86 -10.30 -10.16
N ILE A 129 8.71 -10.58 -9.57
CA ILE A 129 8.48 -11.78 -8.76
C ILE A 129 7.00 -12.16 -8.79
N LYS A 130 6.73 -13.45 -8.88
CA LYS A 130 5.40 -14.04 -8.80
C LYS A 130 5.31 -14.91 -7.56
N PRO A 131 4.19 -14.93 -6.83
CA PRO A 131 3.98 -15.90 -5.78
C PRO A 131 3.99 -17.32 -6.33
N ASP A 132 4.41 -18.28 -5.52
CA ASP A 132 4.23 -19.69 -5.83
C ASP A 132 2.74 -20.01 -6.05
N ASN A 133 2.42 -20.86 -7.01
CA ASN A 133 1.04 -21.19 -7.37
C ASN A 133 0.22 -21.71 -6.18
N GLU A 134 0.86 -22.38 -5.23
CA GLU A 134 0.20 -22.89 -4.03
C GLU A 134 -0.34 -21.77 -3.10
N LYS A 135 0.22 -20.56 -3.21
CA LYS A 135 -0.22 -19.40 -2.43
C LYS A 135 -1.53 -18.79 -2.93
N ASP A 136 -1.94 -19.13 -4.15
CA ASP A 136 -3.22 -18.68 -4.73
C ASP A 136 -4.45 -19.09 -3.91
N LYS A 137 -4.37 -20.20 -3.17
CA LYS A 137 -5.40 -20.65 -2.22
C LYS A 137 -5.75 -19.64 -1.13
N HIS A 138 -4.90 -18.64 -0.90
CA HIS A 138 -5.13 -17.60 0.09
C HIS A 138 -6.02 -16.47 -0.45
N LEU A 139 -6.24 -16.40 -1.77
CA LEU A 139 -7.22 -15.50 -2.38
C LEU A 139 -8.64 -16.04 -2.21
N LYS A 140 -9.53 -15.21 -1.69
CA LYS A 140 -10.95 -15.50 -1.51
C LYS A 140 -11.75 -14.67 -2.52
N MET A 141 -11.93 -15.22 -3.71
CA MET A 141 -12.67 -14.53 -4.78
C MET A 141 -14.12 -14.26 -4.35
N GLY A 142 -14.59 -13.01 -4.56
CA GLY A 142 -15.92 -12.58 -4.16
C GLY A 142 -16.09 -12.26 -2.67
N GLU A 143 -15.05 -12.44 -1.85
CA GLU A 143 -15.02 -12.08 -0.44
C GLU A 143 -14.02 -10.95 -0.17
N TRP A 144 -14.08 -10.37 1.04
CA TRP A 144 -13.06 -9.41 1.48
C TRP A 144 -11.73 -10.09 1.75
N ASN A 145 -10.69 -9.55 1.13
CA ASN A 145 -9.31 -9.96 1.30
C ASN A 145 -8.51 -8.81 1.89
N LYS A 146 -7.69 -9.09 2.90
CA LYS A 146 -6.73 -8.13 3.43
C LYS A 146 -5.42 -8.24 2.67
N LEU A 147 -4.98 -7.12 2.07
CA LEU A 147 -3.66 -6.98 1.45
C LEU A 147 -2.82 -6.04 2.30
N THR A 148 -1.60 -6.48 2.62
CA THR A 148 -0.59 -5.65 3.29
C THR A 148 0.63 -5.55 2.39
N ILE A 149 1.13 -4.34 2.20
CA ILE A 149 2.34 -4.04 1.41
C ILE A 149 3.31 -3.29 2.30
N LYS A 150 4.48 -3.83 2.52
CA LYS A 150 5.59 -3.12 3.17
C LYS A 150 6.64 -2.82 2.12
N ALA A 151 6.92 -1.54 1.91
CA ALA A 151 8.05 -1.07 1.12
C ALA A 151 9.00 -0.30 2.05
N TYR A 152 10.23 -0.79 2.19
CA TYR A 152 11.22 -0.16 3.05
C TYR A 152 12.61 -0.29 2.41
N ASN A 153 13.20 0.85 2.02
CA ASN A 153 14.39 0.89 1.18
C ASN A 153 14.19 0.00 -0.07
N ASP A 154 15.08 -0.95 -0.30
CA ASP A 154 15.05 -1.86 -1.45
C ASP A 154 14.10 -3.04 -1.25
N ASN A 155 13.65 -3.30 -0.01
CA ASN A 155 12.83 -4.45 0.33
C ASN A 155 11.34 -4.19 0.14
N VAL A 156 10.67 -5.10 -0.55
CA VAL A 156 9.21 -5.15 -0.63
C VAL A 156 8.72 -6.53 -0.20
N THR A 157 7.78 -6.53 0.73
CA THR A 157 7.07 -7.73 1.18
C THR A 157 5.58 -7.52 1.06
N THR A 158 4.87 -8.52 0.53
CA THR A 158 3.40 -8.50 0.44
C THR A 158 2.78 -9.66 1.20
N TRP A 159 1.63 -9.42 1.82
CA TRP A 159 0.83 -10.42 2.52
C TRP A 159 -0.61 -10.37 2.05
N LEU A 160 -1.19 -11.52 1.77
CA LEU A 160 -2.62 -11.71 1.46
C LEU A 160 -3.26 -12.53 2.59
N ASN A 161 -4.25 -11.95 3.26
CA ASN A 161 -4.96 -12.57 4.38
C ASN A 161 -4.01 -13.07 5.50
N GLY A 162 -2.88 -12.34 5.69
CA GLY A 162 -1.85 -12.67 6.69
C GLY A 162 -0.78 -13.66 6.23
N TYR A 163 -0.89 -14.21 5.02
CA TYR A 163 0.11 -15.10 4.43
C TYR A 163 1.06 -14.32 3.54
N GLU A 164 2.36 -14.49 3.73
CA GLU A 164 3.38 -13.85 2.89
C GLU A 164 3.30 -14.40 1.46
N MET A 165 3.06 -13.49 0.51
CA MET A 165 2.99 -13.83 -0.91
C MET A 165 4.37 -13.75 -1.55
N ILE A 166 5.07 -12.64 -1.37
CA ILE A 166 6.44 -12.44 -1.85
C ILE A 166 7.27 -11.62 -0.86
N ASN A 167 8.58 -11.76 -0.99
CA ASN A 167 9.58 -10.89 -0.38
C ASN A 167 10.72 -10.74 -1.40
N ILE A 168 11.07 -9.49 -1.76
CA ILE A 168 12.09 -9.18 -2.75
C ILE A 168 12.91 -7.97 -2.31
N ASP A 169 14.22 -8.03 -2.57
CA ASP A 169 15.13 -6.88 -2.51
C ASP A 169 15.44 -6.44 -3.94
N ASP A 170 15.24 -5.16 -4.26
CA ASP A 170 15.46 -4.60 -5.60
C ASP A 170 15.87 -3.12 -5.49
N GLU A 171 17.10 -2.81 -5.90
CA GLU A 171 17.68 -1.47 -5.80
C GLU A 171 16.88 -0.41 -6.55
N MET A 172 16.32 -0.75 -7.74
CA MET A 172 15.51 0.19 -8.52
C MET A 172 14.20 0.52 -7.80
N ILE A 173 13.60 -0.46 -7.12
CA ILE A 173 12.44 -0.20 -6.25
C ILE A 173 12.86 0.74 -5.12
N GLY A 174 14.03 0.54 -4.52
CA GLY A 174 14.54 1.32 -3.40
C GLY A 174 14.73 2.80 -3.71
N GLU A 175 15.12 3.13 -4.92
CA GLU A 175 15.29 4.52 -5.38
C GLU A 175 13.96 5.25 -5.58
N GLY A 176 12.86 4.51 -5.79
CA GLY A 176 11.56 5.08 -6.14
C GLY A 176 10.88 5.82 -4.99
N GLU A 177 10.16 6.87 -5.35
CA GLU A 177 9.19 7.60 -4.53
C GLU A 177 8.03 8.03 -5.43
N GLY A 178 6.79 7.93 -4.95
CA GLY A 178 5.66 8.28 -5.79
C GLY A 178 4.31 7.99 -5.13
N ARG A 179 3.28 7.99 -5.95
CA ARG A 179 1.90 7.79 -5.52
C ARG A 179 1.62 6.32 -5.18
N ILE A 180 0.66 6.12 -4.29
CA ILE A 180 -0.12 4.88 -4.24
C ILE A 180 -1.25 5.04 -5.24
N ALA A 181 -1.52 4.03 -6.07
CA ALA A 181 -2.65 4.08 -6.99
C ALA A 181 -3.36 2.73 -7.10
N LEU A 182 -4.67 2.77 -7.16
CA LEU A 182 -5.52 1.63 -7.48
C LEU A 182 -5.75 1.60 -9.00
N GLN A 183 -5.81 0.41 -9.57
CA GLN A 183 -5.94 0.21 -11.02
C GLN A 183 -7.30 -0.34 -11.40
N ILE A 184 -7.77 0.05 -12.59
CA ILE A 184 -8.67 -0.73 -13.44
C ILE A 184 -7.90 -1.07 -14.70
N HIS A 185 -7.75 -2.38 -14.97
CA HIS A 185 -7.10 -2.87 -16.20
C HIS A 185 -8.04 -2.67 -17.40
N ASP A 186 -7.51 -2.61 -18.61
CA ASP A 186 -8.30 -2.56 -19.85
C ASP A 186 -9.10 -3.85 -20.10
N GLY A 187 -9.91 -3.85 -21.17
CA GLY A 187 -10.71 -4.99 -21.58
C GLY A 187 -12.13 -5.05 -21.01
N GLY A 188 -12.41 -4.30 -19.95
CA GLY A 188 -13.74 -4.22 -19.35
C GLY A 188 -14.09 -5.40 -18.43
N GLY A 189 -15.30 -5.35 -17.84
CA GLY A 189 -15.81 -6.39 -16.96
C GLY A 189 -15.19 -6.39 -15.55
N ILE A 190 -14.51 -5.32 -15.17
CA ILE A 190 -13.86 -5.20 -13.85
C ILE A 190 -14.83 -4.52 -12.88
N LYS A 191 -14.94 -5.11 -11.70
CA LYS A 191 -15.55 -4.47 -10.54
C LYS A 191 -14.84 -4.92 -9.27
N VAL A 192 -14.19 -3.97 -8.59
CA VAL A 192 -13.50 -4.20 -7.33
C VAL A 192 -13.94 -3.16 -6.32
N LYS A 193 -14.16 -3.62 -5.10
CA LYS A 193 -14.44 -2.77 -3.94
C LYS A 193 -13.22 -2.72 -3.03
N TRP A 194 -13.01 -1.57 -2.42
CA TRP A 194 -11.89 -1.29 -1.53
C TRP A 194 -12.38 -0.62 -0.25
N ARG A 195 -11.73 -0.93 0.87
CA ARG A 195 -12.00 -0.29 2.17
C ARG A 195 -10.80 -0.41 3.10
N ASN A 196 -10.85 0.28 4.24
CA ASN A 196 -9.82 0.22 5.29
C ASN A 196 -8.40 0.49 4.76
N LEU A 197 -8.29 1.48 3.84
CA LEU A 197 -7.01 1.87 3.25
C LEU A 197 -6.27 2.77 4.23
N SER A 198 -5.18 2.30 4.79
CA SER A 198 -4.37 3.06 5.73
C SER A 198 -2.88 2.88 5.46
N ILE A 199 -2.10 3.94 5.69
CA ILE A 199 -0.67 3.94 5.46
C ILE A 199 0.08 4.43 6.70
N THR A 200 1.20 3.78 7.01
CA THR A 200 2.14 4.19 8.05
C THR A 200 3.48 4.46 7.40
N ASN A 201 3.97 5.71 7.49
CA ASN A 201 5.31 6.04 7.01
C ASN A 201 6.36 5.34 7.87
N LEU A 202 7.35 4.73 7.21
CA LEU A 202 8.48 4.04 7.82
C LEU A 202 9.73 4.92 7.62
N ASN A 203 10.31 5.38 8.73
CA ASN A 203 11.56 6.17 8.74
C ASN A 203 12.78 5.25 8.80
#